data_d61b9ee18b9dbdfff1407a550eded5e7
#
_entry.id   d61b9ee18b9dbdfff1407a550eded5e7
#
_cell.length_a   1.000
_cell.length_b   1.000
_cell.length_c   1.000
_cell.angle_alpha   90.00
_cell.angle_beta   90.00
_cell.angle_gamma   90.00
#
_symmetry.space_group_name_H-M   'P 1'
#
loop_
_entity.id
_entity.type
_entity.pdbx_description
1 polymer ?
#
loop_
_entity_poly.entity_id
_entity_poly.type
_entity_poly.pdbx_seq_one_letter_code
_entity_poly.pdbx_strand_id
1 'polypeptide(L)'
;QRLWGDKGIEPGDIRSLEDIGKLPVYDKSDLMASVNAYPPYGDFDGRGDTPVVFHTTSGTTGRPQPLMFGPKGREITNLLVGRMYRWMGLGREDVVQSVYGHGMINGGHYIREAVTHFTNALFLSAGTGIETRSANQVHLMADFGVTCMVGFVDYIRKLADVAEAEKLFDRIKLKMIIGHLGTEDRAATEAAWHGAKAYDWYGVGDTGTIAGEGPDRDGLYVWEDAQFLELLDVD
;
A
#
# COMPACT_ATOMS: atom_id res chain seq x y z
N GLN A 1 6.64 20.71 17.62
CA GLN A 1 6.51 22.02 18.31
C GLN A 1 6.79 23.19 17.38
N ARG A 2 7.90 23.20 16.62
CA ARG A 2 8.26 24.35 15.77
C ARG A 2 7.16 24.72 14.78
N LEU A 3 6.69 23.80 13.95
CA LEU A 3 5.68 24.08 12.91
C LEU A 3 4.34 24.54 13.47
N TRP A 4 3.93 24.04 14.61
CA TRP A 4 2.70 24.46 15.27
C TRP A 4 2.90 25.72 16.12
N GLY A 5 4.05 25.80 16.81
CA GLY A 5 4.41 26.97 17.62
C GLY A 5 4.52 28.24 16.79
N ASP A 6 5.11 28.16 15.58
CA ASP A 6 5.18 29.30 14.64
C ASP A 6 3.77 29.77 14.18
N LYS A 7 2.75 28.92 14.31
CA LYS A 7 1.33 29.24 14.07
C LYS A 7 0.57 29.59 15.36
N GLY A 8 1.26 29.65 16.51
CA GLY A 8 0.65 29.92 17.81
C GLY A 8 -0.18 28.76 18.37
N ILE A 9 0.03 27.54 17.90
CA ILE A 9 -0.72 26.35 18.34
C ILE A 9 0.15 25.53 19.29
N GLU A 10 -0.40 25.20 20.46
CA GLU A 10 0.22 24.36 21.46
C GLU A 10 -0.48 22.99 21.55
N PRO A 11 0.20 21.93 22.01
CA PRO A 11 -0.41 20.61 22.12
C PRO A 11 -1.70 20.59 22.95
N GLY A 12 -1.84 21.50 23.93
CA GLY A 12 -3.04 21.63 24.76
C GLY A 12 -4.27 22.21 24.07
N ASP A 13 -4.10 22.76 22.86
CA ASP A 13 -5.21 23.33 22.07
C ASP A 13 -5.99 22.24 21.30
N ILE A 14 -5.39 21.07 21.13
CA ILE A 14 -6.01 19.91 20.47
C ILE A 14 -6.46 18.94 21.54
N ARG A 15 -7.78 18.92 21.81
CA ARG A 15 -8.39 18.10 22.89
C ARG A 15 -9.39 17.06 22.36
N SER A 16 -9.85 17.27 21.14
CA SER A 16 -10.81 16.38 20.46
C SER A 16 -10.54 16.33 18.95
N LEU A 17 -11.23 15.44 18.24
CA LEU A 17 -11.17 15.40 16.78
C LEU A 17 -11.68 16.69 16.11
N GLU A 18 -12.60 17.40 16.75
CA GLU A 18 -13.14 18.67 16.28
C GLU A 18 -12.07 19.76 16.24
N ASP A 19 -11.03 19.63 17.04
CA ASP A 19 -9.92 20.60 17.10
C ASP A 19 -8.89 20.37 15.98
N ILE A 20 -8.94 19.25 15.24
CA ILE A 20 -7.93 18.91 14.23
C ILE A 20 -7.89 19.98 13.13
N GLY A 21 -9.02 20.54 12.75
CA GLY A 21 -9.09 21.63 11.77
C GLY A 21 -8.32 22.90 12.16
N LYS A 22 -7.84 23.03 13.42
CA LYS A 22 -6.93 24.11 13.85
C LYS A 22 -5.50 23.88 13.38
N LEU A 23 -5.14 22.61 13.08
CA LEU A 23 -3.79 22.25 12.66
C LEU A 23 -3.54 22.73 11.23
N PRO A 24 -2.36 23.32 10.95
CA PRO A 24 -2.01 23.67 9.60
C PRO A 24 -1.81 22.42 8.74
N VAL A 25 -2.25 22.50 7.51
CA VAL A 25 -1.94 21.47 6.51
C VAL A 25 -0.47 21.60 6.11
N TYR A 26 0.21 20.47 5.98
CA TYR A 26 1.56 20.43 5.39
C TYR A 26 1.53 19.60 4.12
N ASP A 27 2.42 19.96 3.23
CA ASP A 27 2.70 19.19 2.04
C ASP A 27 4.12 18.60 2.06
N LYS A 28 4.46 17.92 0.97
CA LYS A 28 5.81 17.34 0.82
C LYS A 28 6.91 18.41 0.84
N SER A 29 6.63 19.64 0.40
CA SER A 29 7.63 20.71 0.38
C SER A 29 8.03 21.13 1.78
N ASP A 30 7.08 21.19 2.72
CA ASP A 30 7.34 21.49 4.13
C ASP A 30 8.22 20.44 4.78
N LEU A 31 7.92 19.14 4.51
CA LEU A 31 8.72 18.03 5.01
C LEU A 31 10.15 18.06 4.44
N MET A 32 10.30 18.32 3.14
CA MET A 32 11.61 18.41 2.50
C MET A 32 12.39 19.64 2.94
N ALA A 33 11.73 20.75 3.24
CA ALA A 33 12.38 21.92 3.85
C ALA A 33 13.00 21.58 5.21
N SER A 34 12.29 20.79 6.04
CA SER A 34 12.83 20.28 7.30
C SER A 34 14.04 19.37 7.07
N VAL A 35 13.96 18.41 6.14
CA VAL A 35 15.08 17.52 5.81
C VAL A 35 16.31 18.28 5.33
N ASN A 36 16.13 19.36 4.59
CA ASN A 36 17.22 20.20 4.12
C ASN A 36 17.84 21.05 5.25
N ALA A 37 17.03 21.52 6.18
CA ALA A 37 17.49 22.31 7.32
C ALA A 37 18.17 21.47 8.39
N TYR A 38 17.72 20.23 8.56
CA TYR A 38 18.20 19.29 9.59
C TYR A 38 18.54 17.92 8.98
N PRO A 39 19.57 17.82 8.14
CA PRO A 39 19.92 16.58 7.47
C PRO A 39 20.43 15.51 8.48
N PRO A 40 20.27 14.23 8.20
CA PRO A 40 19.67 13.68 6.97
C PRO A 40 18.16 13.43 7.05
N TYR A 41 17.53 13.54 8.22
CA TYR A 41 16.16 13.05 8.46
C TYR A 41 15.12 14.14 8.73
N GLY A 42 15.55 15.40 8.90
CA GLY A 42 14.66 16.47 9.32
C GLY A 42 14.44 16.51 10.83
N ASP A 43 13.62 17.44 11.30
CA ASP A 43 13.22 17.57 12.70
C ASP A 43 11.94 16.78 13.05
N PHE A 44 11.43 16.00 12.11
CA PHE A 44 10.39 14.99 12.34
C PHE A 44 10.95 13.63 12.78
N ASP A 45 12.27 13.52 12.96
CA ASP A 45 12.90 12.32 13.45
C ASP A 45 12.50 12.03 14.89
N GLY A 46 11.52 11.15 15.05
CA GLY A 46 11.02 10.68 16.35
C GLY A 46 11.74 9.44 16.87
N ARG A 47 12.94 9.13 16.34
CA ARG A 47 13.72 7.98 16.83
C ARG A 47 14.06 8.15 18.31
N GLY A 48 13.81 7.11 19.06
CA GLY A 48 14.24 6.95 20.43
C GLY A 48 14.99 5.63 20.55
N ASP A 49 14.76 4.89 21.62
CA ASP A 49 15.38 3.58 21.85
C ASP A 49 14.68 2.42 21.12
N THR A 50 13.70 2.71 20.26
CA THR A 50 12.96 1.70 19.50
C THR A 50 13.56 1.49 18.11
N PRO A 51 13.62 0.24 17.62
CA PRO A 51 14.06 -0.03 16.27
C PRO A 51 13.10 0.58 15.24
N VAL A 52 13.66 1.14 14.17
CA VAL A 52 12.88 1.69 13.07
C VAL A 52 13.27 1.01 11.75
N VAL A 53 12.31 0.92 10.85
CA VAL A 53 12.57 0.56 9.46
C VAL A 53 12.57 1.85 8.65
N PHE A 54 13.57 2.02 7.81
CA PHE A 54 13.72 3.18 6.96
C PHE A 54 13.31 2.84 5.52
N HIS A 55 12.41 3.62 5.00
CA HIS A 55 11.96 3.58 3.61
C HIS A 55 12.04 4.96 2.98
N THR A 56 11.77 5.05 1.69
CA THR A 56 11.66 6.31 0.98
C THR A 56 10.44 6.31 0.08
N THR A 57 9.99 7.52 -0.30
CA THR A 57 9.09 7.66 -1.45
C THR A 57 9.84 7.37 -2.75
N SER A 58 9.10 7.21 -3.87
CA SER A 58 9.70 6.93 -5.19
C SER A 58 10.65 8.02 -5.71
N GLY A 59 10.51 9.25 -5.23
CA GLY A 59 11.34 10.38 -5.65
C GLY A 59 11.07 10.87 -7.07
N THR A 60 9.97 10.52 -7.70
CA THR A 60 9.61 10.92 -9.08
C THR A 60 9.59 12.44 -9.30
N THR A 61 9.33 13.22 -8.25
CA THR A 61 9.27 14.68 -8.28
C THR A 61 10.54 15.35 -7.72
N GLY A 62 11.62 14.60 -7.51
CA GLY A 62 12.88 15.10 -6.95
C GLY A 62 13.50 14.14 -5.94
N ARG A 63 14.12 14.70 -4.88
CA ARG A 63 14.76 13.90 -3.84
C ARG A 63 13.71 13.05 -3.11
N PRO A 64 13.96 11.73 -2.89
CA PRO A 64 13.07 10.89 -2.10
C PRO A 64 12.90 11.40 -0.68
N GLN A 65 11.66 11.38 -0.19
CA GLN A 65 11.35 11.72 1.20
C GLN A 65 11.71 10.55 2.10
N PRO A 66 12.42 10.77 3.22
CA PRO A 66 12.66 9.73 4.22
C PRO A 66 11.38 9.37 4.97
N LEU A 67 11.15 8.08 5.16
CA LEU A 67 10.02 7.52 5.89
C LEU A 67 10.55 6.56 6.96
N MET A 68 10.18 6.79 8.22
CA MET A 68 10.60 5.95 9.33
C MET A 68 9.40 5.35 10.05
N PHE A 69 9.42 4.03 10.21
CA PHE A 69 8.34 3.28 10.83
C PHE A 69 8.82 2.55 12.08
N GLY A 70 8.31 2.95 13.22
CA GLY A 70 8.49 2.22 14.47
C GLY A 70 7.61 0.95 14.53
N PRO A 71 7.84 0.09 15.55
CA PRO A 71 7.13 -1.21 15.64
C PRO A 71 5.60 -1.07 15.67
N LYS A 72 5.08 -0.13 16.46
CA LYS A 72 3.63 0.09 16.59
C LYS A 72 2.98 0.60 15.29
N GLY A 73 3.61 1.58 14.62
CA GLY A 73 3.11 2.09 13.35
C GLY A 73 3.07 1.01 12.28
N ARG A 74 4.10 0.17 12.20
CA ARG A 74 4.14 -0.97 11.29
C ARG A 74 3.04 -1.97 11.59
N GLU A 75 2.84 -2.33 12.85
CA GLU A 75 1.80 -3.27 13.26
C GLU A 75 0.40 -2.77 12.88
N ILE A 76 0.10 -1.49 13.15
CA ILE A 76 -1.19 -0.88 12.79
C ILE A 76 -1.39 -0.89 11.27
N THR A 77 -0.40 -0.45 10.50
CA THR A 77 -0.48 -0.47 9.03
C THR A 77 -0.73 -1.88 8.50
N ASN A 78 0.01 -2.87 9.00
CA ASN A 78 -0.11 -4.25 8.58
C ASN A 78 -1.48 -4.84 8.96
N LEU A 79 -2.00 -4.50 10.13
CA LEU A 79 -3.32 -4.92 10.60
C LEU A 79 -4.44 -4.37 9.69
N LEU A 80 -4.35 -3.09 9.31
CA LEU A 80 -5.35 -2.46 8.44
C LEU A 80 -5.36 -3.10 7.04
N VAL A 81 -4.19 -3.36 6.46
CA VAL A 81 -4.10 -4.08 5.18
C VAL A 81 -4.65 -5.50 5.30
N GLY A 82 -4.28 -6.23 6.36
CA GLY A 82 -4.80 -7.58 6.59
C GLY A 82 -6.32 -7.60 6.81
N ARG A 83 -6.87 -6.59 7.52
CA ARG A 83 -8.31 -6.38 7.68
C ARG A 83 -8.99 -6.20 6.32
N MET A 84 -8.44 -5.30 5.50
CA MET A 84 -8.95 -5.01 4.15
C MET A 84 -8.97 -6.26 3.29
N TYR A 85 -7.89 -7.00 3.23
CA TYR A 85 -7.80 -8.19 2.38
C TYR A 85 -8.76 -9.31 2.82
N ARG A 86 -8.91 -9.52 4.14
CA ARG A 86 -9.91 -10.47 4.65
C ARG A 86 -11.32 -10.01 4.33
N TRP A 87 -11.59 -8.72 4.39
CA TRP A 87 -12.90 -8.17 4.06
C TRP A 87 -13.22 -8.33 2.57
N MET A 88 -12.23 -8.17 1.69
CA MET A 88 -12.34 -8.48 0.26
C MET A 88 -12.55 -9.98 -0.01
N GLY A 89 -12.35 -10.85 0.98
CA GLY A 89 -12.58 -12.28 0.90
C GLY A 89 -11.32 -13.15 0.83
N LEU A 90 -10.13 -12.58 1.11
CA LEU A 90 -8.89 -13.36 1.21
C LEU A 90 -8.93 -14.29 2.43
N GLY A 91 -8.66 -15.56 2.23
CA GLY A 91 -8.74 -16.58 3.26
C GLY A 91 -7.63 -17.63 3.20
N ARG A 92 -7.81 -18.68 4.02
CA ARG A 92 -6.81 -19.75 4.21
C ARG A 92 -6.47 -20.51 2.92
N GLU A 93 -7.45 -20.67 2.05
CA GLU A 93 -7.30 -21.44 0.81
C GLU A 93 -6.62 -20.62 -0.30
N ASP A 94 -6.23 -19.39 0.02
CA ASP A 94 -5.65 -18.49 -0.95
C ASP A 94 -4.13 -18.54 -0.94
N VAL A 95 -3.60 -18.43 -2.15
CA VAL A 95 -2.18 -18.21 -2.42
C VAL A 95 -2.03 -16.85 -3.08
N VAL A 96 -1.38 -15.94 -2.37
CA VAL A 96 -1.18 -14.56 -2.80
C VAL A 96 0.19 -14.41 -3.44
N GLN A 97 0.25 -13.94 -4.67
CA GLN A 97 1.49 -13.49 -5.29
C GLN A 97 1.55 -11.97 -5.32
N SER A 98 2.55 -11.38 -4.67
CA SER A 98 2.80 -9.95 -4.74
C SER A 98 3.77 -9.61 -5.86
N VAL A 99 3.39 -8.64 -6.67
CA VAL A 99 4.23 -8.08 -7.73
C VAL A 99 4.73 -6.66 -7.39
N TYR A 100 4.62 -6.23 -6.13
CA TYR A 100 5.34 -5.07 -5.62
C TYR A 100 6.81 -5.40 -5.36
N GLY A 101 7.69 -4.45 -5.64
CA GLY A 101 9.12 -4.58 -5.32
C GLY A 101 9.39 -4.50 -3.81
N HIS A 102 10.51 -5.10 -3.40
CA HIS A 102 10.97 -5.13 -2.00
C HIS A 102 12.22 -4.26 -1.79
N GLY A 103 12.32 -3.14 -2.51
CA GLY A 103 13.40 -2.15 -2.38
C GLY A 103 13.11 -1.13 -1.28
N MET A 104 13.47 0.13 -1.53
CA MET A 104 13.31 1.22 -0.55
C MET A 104 11.86 1.70 -0.39
N ILE A 105 10.96 1.40 -1.33
CA ILE A 105 9.54 1.76 -1.25
C ILE A 105 8.83 0.77 -0.34
N ASN A 106 8.07 1.28 0.63
CA ASN A 106 7.48 0.46 1.70
C ASN A 106 6.39 -0.53 1.22
N GLY A 107 5.72 -0.27 0.08
CA GLY A 107 4.52 -1.00 -0.34
C GLY A 107 4.63 -2.52 -0.29
N GLY A 108 5.64 -3.12 -0.93
CA GLY A 108 5.83 -4.56 -0.93
C GLY A 108 6.07 -5.15 0.47
N HIS A 109 6.75 -4.40 1.33
CA HIS A 109 7.10 -4.83 2.67
C HIS A 109 5.88 -4.93 3.59
N TYR A 110 5.07 -3.85 3.70
CA TYR A 110 3.90 -3.90 4.58
C TYR A 110 2.82 -4.85 4.07
N ILE A 111 2.69 -5.03 2.75
CA ILE A 111 1.77 -6.03 2.18
C ILE A 111 2.20 -7.45 2.56
N ARG A 112 3.49 -7.77 2.44
CA ARG A 112 4.03 -9.06 2.88
C ARG A 112 3.71 -9.31 4.36
N GLU A 113 4.07 -8.36 5.22
CA GLU A 113 3.84 -8.47 6.67
C GLU A 113 2.34 -8.60 6.99
N ALA A 114 1.48 -7.83 6.28
CA ALA A 114 0.04 -7.89 6.48
C ALA A 114 -0.53 -9.28 6.15
N VAL A 115 -0.16 -9.84 5.00
CA VAL A 115 -0.65 -11.17 4.60
C VAL A 115 -0.15 -12.24 5.55
N THR A 116 1.14 -12.23 5.90
CA THR A 116 1.76 -13.29 6.70
C THR A 116 1.39 -13.23 8.19
N HIS A 117 1.07 -12.06 8.75
CA HIS A 117 0.74 -11.92 10.17
C HIS A 117 -0.75 -11.75 10.45
N PHE A 118 -1.52 -11.22 9.51
CA PHE A 118 -2.92 -10.85 9.74
C PHE A 118 -3.92 -11.54 8.82
N THR A 119 -3.45 -12.47 7.97
CA THR A 119 -4.31 -13.39 7.22
C THR A 119 -3.83 -14.83 7.42
N ASN A 120 -4.60 -15.80 6.90
CA ASN A 120 -4.20 -17.20 6.88
C ASN A 120 -3.77 -17.66 5.49
N ALA A 121 -3.62 -16.75 4.52
CA ALA A 121 -3.22 -17.05 3.17
C ALA A 121 -1.71 -17.34 3.07
N LEU A 122 -1.32 -18.15 2.10
CA LEU A 122 0.09 -18.33 1.75
C LEU A 122 0.56 -17.14 0.90
N PHE A 123 1.79 -16.69 1.11
CA PHE A 123 2.33 -15.52 0.41
C PHE A 123 3.57 -15.86 -0.42
N LEU A 124 3.56 -15.48 -1.71
CA LEU A 124 4.71 -15.52 -2.61
C LEU A 124 5.20 -14.10 -2.89
N SER A 125 6.44 -13.84 -2.53
CA SER A 125 7.13 -12.56 -2.71
C SER A 125 7.83 -12.53 -4.07
N ALA A 126 7.06 -12.46 -5.16
CA ALA A 126 7.62 -12.53 -6.52
C ALA A 126 8.33 -11.23 -6.93
N GLY A 127 7.88 -10.09 -6.41
CA GLY A 127 8.43 -8.79 -6.75
C GLY A 127 8.04 -8.34 -8.16
N THR A 128 8.72 -7.33 -8.65
CA THR A 128 8.57 -6.83 -10.01
C THR A 128 9.19 -7.79 -11.03
N GLY A 129 9.07 -7.52 -12.30
CA GLY A 129 9.76 -8.30 -13.33
C GLY A 129 11.30 -8.24 -13.29
N ILE A 130 11.87 -7.45 -12.38
CA ILE A 130 13.32 -7.33 -12.15
C ILE A 130 13.80 -8.41 -11.17
N GLU A 131 13.11 -8.58 -10.03
CA GLU A 131 13.48 -9.58 -9.02
C GLU A 131 13.18 -11.00 -9.53
N THR A 132 11.99 -11.18 -10.11
CA THR A 132 11.57 -12.45 -10.72
C THR A 132 11.05 -12.16 -12.12
N ARG A 133 11.71 -12.68 -13.14
CA ARG A 133 11.29 -12.47 -14.54
C ARG A 133 9.83 -12.87 -14.75
N SER A 134 9.11 -12.14 -15.59
CA SER A 134 7.67 -12.33 -15.81
C SER A 134 7.31 -13.77 -16.21
N ALA A 135 8.11 -14.43 -17.07
CA ALA A 135 7.91 -15.83 -17.39
C ALA A 135 7.97 -16.74 -16.15
N ASN A 136 8.99 -16.54 -15.28
CA ASN A 136 9.08 -17.31 -14.04
C ASN A 136 7.92 -17.02 -13.09
N GLN A 137 7.39 -15.81 -13.07
CA GLN A 137 6.24 -15.47 -12.23
C GLN A 137 5.00 -16.26 -12.64
N VAL A 138 4.71 -16.40 -13.93
CA VAL A 138 3.55 -17.19 -14.39
C VAL A 138 3.76 -18.68 -14.17
N HIS A 139 4.99 -19.20 -14.22
CA HIS A 139 5.30 -20.55 -13.80
C HIS A 139 5.01 -20.76 -12.31
N LEU A 140 5.45 -19.85 -11.44
CA LEU A 140 5.12 -19.87 -10.01
C LEU A 140 3.61 -19.88 -9.76
N MET A 141 2.87 -19.04 -10.51
CA MET A 141 1.40 -18.99 -10.41
C MET A 141 0.76 -20.36 -10.73
N ALA A 142 1.21 -21.01 -11.81
CA ALA A 142 0.67 -22.29 -12.24
C ALA A 142 1.07 -23.44 -11.30
N ASP A 143 2.30 -23.43 -10.80
CA ASP A 143 2.87 -24.53 -10.02
C ASP A 143 2.45 -24.48 -8.54
N PHE A 144 2.27 -23.27 -7.99
CA PHE A 144 1.86 -23.09 -6.58
C PHE A 144 0.39 -22.72 -6.40
N GLY A 145 -0.39 -22.70 -7.47
CA GLY A 145 -1.83 -22.49 -7.41
C GLY A 145 -2.21 -21.08 -6.92
N VAL A 146 -1.57 -20.03 -7.45
CA VAL A 146 -1.88 -18.65 -7.08
C VAL A 146 -3.34 -18.32 -7.40
N THR A 147 -4.06 -17.84 -6.40
CA THR A 147 -5.48 -17.44 -6.49
C THR A 147 -5.69 -15.94 -6.39
N CYS A 148 -4.70 -15.21 -5.86
CA CYS A 148 -4.76 -13.77 -5.67
C CYS A 148 -3.45 -13.11 -6.12
N MET A 149 -3.55 -12.02 -6.86
CA MET A 149 -2.42 -11.15 -7.17
C MET A 149 -2.57 -9.80 -6.50
N VAL A 150 -1.46 -9.28 -5.97
CA VAL A 150 -1.41 -7.95 -5.36
C VAL A 150 -0.32 -7.12 -6.02
N GLY A 151 -0.68 -5.93 -6.55
CA GLY A 151 0.30 -5.06 -7.18
C GLY A 151 -0.28 -4.02 -8.12
N PHE A 152 0.58 -3.48 -8.97
CA PHE A 152 0.18 -2.54 -10.02
C PHE A 152 -0.57 -3.29 -11.14
N VAL A 153 -1.79 -2.86 -11.42
CA VAL A 153 -2.71 -3.58 -12.32
C VAL A 153 -2.22 -3.67 -13.76
N ASP A 154 -1.48 -2.68 -14.23
CA ASP A 154 -0.84 -2.72 -15.55
C ASP A 154 0.12 -3.90 -15.71
N TYR A 155 0.94 -4.12 -14.68
CA TYR A 155 1.87 -5.23 -14.69
C TYR A 155 1.14 -6.57 -14.51
N ILE A 156 0.07 -6.60 -13.73
CA ILE A 156 -0.78 -7.78 -13.56
C ILE A 156 -1.45 -8.14 -14.90
N ARG A 157 -1.96 -7.17 -15.66
CA ARG A 157 -2.48 -7.40 -17.03
C ARG A 157 -1.41 -7.96 -17.96
N LYS A 158 -0.21 -7.37 -17.95
CA LYS A 158 0.91 -7.87 -18.76
C LYS A 158 1.26 -9.33 -18.44
N LEU A 159 1.12 -9.76 -17.17
CA LEU A 159 1.37 -11.16 -16.81
C LEU A 159 0.33 -12.12 -17.43
N ALA A 160 -0.89 -11.66 -17.74
CA ALA A 160 -1.86 -12.46 -18.49
C ALA A 160 -1.35 -12.78 -19.91
N ASP A 161 -0.83 -11.77 -20.62
CA ASP A 161 -0.24 -11.98 -21.95
C ASP A 161 0.96 -12.96 -21.89
N VAL A 162 1.76 -12.85 -20.82
CA VAL A 162 2.89 -13.78 -20.61
C VAL A 162 2.39 -15.19 -20.32
N ALA A 163 1.34 -15.35 -19.52
CA ALA A 163 0.74 -16.66 -19.23
C ALA A 163 0.19 -17.35 -20.49
N GLU A 164 -0.41 -16.57 -21.39
CA GLU A 164 -0.84 -17.06 -22.70
C GLU A 164 0.36 -17.50 -23.56
N ALA A 165 1.40 -16.67 -23.66
CA ALA A 165 2.61 -16.96 -24.43
C ALA A 165 3.33 -18.23 -23.92
N GLU A 166 3.38 -18.43 -22.62
CA GLU A 166 3.95 -19.61 -21.95
C GLU A 166 3.00 -20.83 -21.97
N LYS A 167 1.76 -20.69 -22.48
CA LYS A 167 0.71 -21.73 -22.49
C LYS A 167 0.35 -22.26 -21.09
N LEU A 168 0.37 -21.37 -20.12
CA LEU A 168 0.09 -21.69 -18.70
C LEU A 168 -1.25 -21.12 -18.24
N PHE A 169 -1.92 -20.31 -19.03
CA PHE A 169 -3.11 -19.58 -18.65
C PHE A 169 -4.20 -20.50 -18.06
N ASP A 170 -4.50 -21.61 -18.72
CA ASP A 170 -5.52 -22.57 -18.28
C ASP A 170 -5.18 -23.28 -16.95
N ARG A 171 -3.91 -23.30 -16.57
CA ARG A 171 -3.44 -23.87 -15.29
C ARG A 171 -3.56 -22.88 -14.13
N ILE A 172 -3.64 -21.59 -14.42
CA ILE A 172 -3.73 -20.51 -13.41
C ILE A 172 -5.19 -20.29 -13.05
N LYS A 173 -5.54 -20.35 -11.76
CA LYS A 173 -6.91 -20.23 -11.27
C LYS A 173 -7.06 -18.92 -10.45
N LEU A 174 -6.65 -17.81 -11.05
CA LEU A 174 -6.75 -16.50 -10.41
C LEU A 174 -8.23 -16.14 -10.18
N LYS A 175 -8.58 -15.79 -8.95
CA LYS A 175 -9.93 -15.35 -8.57
C LYS A 175 -10.00 -13.90 -8.11
N MET A 176 -8.86 -13.34 -7.68
CA MET A 176 -8.79 -12.02 -7.06
C MET A 176 -7.55 -11.25 -7.52
N ILE A 177 -7.74 -9.98 -7.76
CA ILE A 177 -6.69 -9.00 -8.05
C ILE A 177 -6.89 -7.84 -7.09
N ILE A 178 -5.87 -7.46 -6.35
CA ILE A 178 -5.91 -6.33 -5.42
C ILE A 178 -4.83 -5.33 -5.83
N GLY A 179 -5.24 -4.11 -6.17
CA GLY A 179 -4.30 -3.10 -6.62
C GLY A 179 -4.91 -1.71 -6.65
N HIS A 180 -4.10 -0.74 -7.03
CA HIS A 180 -4.60 0.60 -7.32
C HIS A 180 -5.22 0.59 -8.71
N LEU A 181 -6.54 0.51 -8.79
CA LEU A 181 -7.24 0.59 -10.06
C LEU A 181 -7.23 2.04 -10.58
N GLY A 182 -7.49 3.01 -9.69
CA GLY A 182 -7.42 4.43 -10.05
C GLY A 182 -8.27 4.74 -11.27
N THR A 183 -7.62 5.24 -12.33
CA THR A 183 -8.24 5.52 -13.64
C THR A 183 -8.25 4.30 -14.56
N GLU A 184 -7.69 3.16 -14.13
CA GLU A 184 -7.63 1.93 -14.91
C GLU A 184 -9.02 1.33 -15.11
N ASP A 185 -9.21 0.71 -16.28
CA ASP A 185 -10.44 -0.01 -16.57
C ASP A 185 -10.48 -1.33 -15.81
N ARG A 186 -11.34 -1.38 -14.78
CA ARG A 186 -11.61 -2.59 -13.99
C ARG A 186 -12.02 -3.76 -14.90
N ALA A 187 -12.93 -3.50 -15.84
CA ALA A 187 -13.44 -4.53 -16.73
C ALA A 187 -12.34 -5.13 -17.60
N ALA A 188 -11.40 -4.31 -18.11
CA ALA A 188 -10.25 -4.80 -18.86
C ALA A 188 -9.32 -5.66 -18.01
N THR A 189 -9.10 -5.27 -16.75
CA THR A 189 -8.27 -6.04 -15.81
C THR A 189 -8.90 -7.40 -15.48
N GLU A 190 -10.19 -7.43 -15.23
CA GLU A 190 -10.95 -8.66 -14.96
C GLU A 190 -11.02 -9.55 -16.20
N ALA A 191 -11.24 -8.97 -17.38
CA ALA A 191 -11.27 -9.71 -18.64
C ALA A 191 -9.93 -10.36 -18.99
N ALA A 192 -8.81 -9.68 -18.73
CA ALA A 192 -7.47 -10.22 -18.97
C ALA A 192 -7.21 -11.51 -18.18
N TRP A 193 -7.89 -11.70 -17.05
CA TRP A 193 -7.76 -12.87 -16.20
C TRP A 193 -9.08 -13.69 -16.11
N HIS A 194 -9.86 -13.70 -17.19
CA HIS A 194 -11.09 -14.50 -17.36
C HIS A 194 -12.12 -14.33 -16.22
N GLY A 195 -12.23 -13.11 -15.69
CA GLY A 195 -13.23 -12.76 -14.69
C GLY A 195 -12.74 -12.84 -13.24
N ALA A 196 -11.43 -12.87 -13.01
CA ALA A 196 -10.87 -12.65 -11.68
C ALA A 196 -11.33 -11.28 -11.16
N LYS A 197 -11.89 -11.21 -9.95
CA LYS A 197 -12.45 -9.96 -9.39
C LYS A 197 -11.35 -8.99 -9.00
N ALA A 198 -11.39 -7.78 -9.55
CA ALA A 198 -10.45 -6.71 -9.20
C ALA A 198 -11.02 -5.82 -8.10
N TYR A 199 -10.20 -5.54 -7.08
CA TYR A 199 -10.51 -4.70 -5.93
C TYR A 199 -9.56 -3.51 -5.89
N ASP A 200 -10.12 -2.33 -5.68
CA ASP A 200 -9.36 -1.09 -5.52
C ASP A 200 -9.09 -0.79 -4.05
N TRP A 201 -8.02 -0.05 -3.81
CA TRP A 201 -7.70 0.49 -2.52
C TRP A 201 -6.87 1.78 -2.65
N TYR A 202 -6.95 2.62 -1.65
CA TYR A 202 -6.22 3.86 -1.57
C TYR A 202 -5.26 3.86 -0.38
N GLY A 203 -4.06 4.32 -0.63
CA GLY A 203 -3.04 4.47 0.40
C GLY A 203 -1.84 5.25 -0.11
N VAL A 204 -1.04 5.73 0.83
CA VAL A 204 0.20 6.45 0.55
C VAL A 204 1.35 5.88 1.36
N GLY A 205 2.59 6.12 0.90
CA GLY A 205 3.78 5.54 1.51
C GLY A 205 3.97 5.87 3.00
N ASP A 206 3.48 7.02 3.41
CA ASP A 206 3.65 7.59 4.75
C ASP A 206 2.70 6.96 5.77
N THR A 207 1.43 6.79 5.38
CA THR A 207 0.36 6.33 6.28
C THR A 207 -0.07 4.88 6.02
N GLY A 208 0.34 4.31 4.89
CA GLY A 208 -0.11 2.99 4.45
C GLY A 208 -1.52 3.03 3.87
N THR A 209 -2.33 2.01 4.15
CA THR A 209 -3.70 1.88 3.67
C THR A 209 -4.63 2.87 4.37
N ILE A 210 -5.32 3.70 3.61
CA ILE A 210 -6.31 4.68 4.08
C ILE A 210 -7.72 4.14 3.88
N ALA A 211 -8.02 3.59 2.69
CA ALA A 211 -9.33 3.08 2.36
C ALA A 211 -9.25 1.89 1.40
N GLY A 212 -10.27 1.07 1.37
CA GLY A 212 -10.36 -0.06 0.45
C GLY A 212 -11.78 -0.46 0.16
N GLU A 213 -11.97 -1.17 -0.93
CA GLU A 213 -13.27 -1.71 -1.29
C GLU A 213 -13.70 -2.86 -0.39
N GLY A 214 -15.00 -3.03 -0.25
CA GLY A 214 -15.61 -4.23 0.32
C GLY A 214 -15.97 -5.26 -0.75
N PRO A 215 -16.66 -6.33 -0.35
CA PRO A 215 -17.12 -7.39 -1.28
C PRO A 215 -18.07 -6.88 -2.37
N ASP A 216 -18.77 -5.81 -2.09
CA ASP A 216 -19.70 -5.10 -3.00
C ASP A 216 -19.00 -4.31 -4.09
N ARG A 217 -17.74 -3.89 -3.84
CA ARG A 217 -16.93 -3.08 -4.76
C ARG A 217 -17.63 -1.78 -5.20
N ASP A 218 -18.38 -1.19 -4.28
CA ASP A 218 -19.14 0.05 -4.47
C ASP A 218 -18.50 1.19 -3.66
N GLY A 219 -17.32 1.61 -4.09
CA GLY A 219 -16.55 2.68 -3.47
C GLY A 219 -15.57 2.22 -2.40
N LEU A 220 -14.76 3.17 -1.93
CA LEU A 220 -13.72 2.95 -0.94
C LEU A 220 -14.23 3.31 0.46
N TYR A 221 -14.07 2.40 1.40
CA TYR A 221 -14.42 2.57 2.80
C TYR A 221 -13.18 3.00 3.60
N VAL A 222 -13.28 4.09 4.34
CA VAL A 222 -12.23 4.63 5.21
C VAL A 222 -12.27 3.91 6.57
N TRP A 223 -11.09 3.67 7.13
CA TRP A 223 -10.95 3.06 8.47
C TRP A 223 -11.05 4.14 9.57
N GLU A 224 -12.24 4.65 9.84
CA GLU A 224 -12.49 5.75 10.79
C GLU A 224 -12.05 5.43 12.24
N ASP A 225 -11.92 4.14 12.59
CA ASP A 225 -11.38 3.70 13.87
C ASP A 225 -9.85 3.83 14.00
N ALA A 226 -9.18 4.13 12.89
CA ALA A 226 -7.72 4.20 12.83
C ALA A 226 -7.20 5.45 12.11
N GLN A 227 -8.01 6.10 11.28
CA GLN A 227 -7.60 7.22 10.44
C GLN A 227 -8.62 8.34 10.45
N PHE A 228 -8.14 9.56 10.49
CA PHE A 228 -8.93 10.77 10.31
C PHE A 228 -8.69 11.32 8.90
N LEU A 229 -9.74 11.43 8.11
CA LEU A 229 -9.70 11.95 6.75
C LEU A 229 -10.42 13.30 6.67
N GLU A 230 -9.72 14.33 6.24
CA GLU A 230 -10.29 15.62 5.92
C GLU A 230 -10.37 15.80 4.41
N LEU A 231 -11.50 16.27 3.91
CA LEU A 231 -11.66 16.73 2.53
C LEU A 231 -11.52 18.25 2.54
N LEU A 232 -10.51 18.74 1.87
CA LEU A 232 -10.23 20.16 1.78
C LEU A 232 -10.52 20.66 0.37
N ASP A 233 -11.19 21.81 0.27
CA ASP A 233 -11.29 22.51 -1.01
C ASP A 233 -9.91 23.06 -1.39
N VAL A 234 -9.51 22.78 -2.61
CA VAL A 234 -8.25 23.30 -3.18
C VAL A 234 -8.64 24.47 -4.08
N ASP A 235 -8.34 25.70 -3.63
CA ASP A 235 -8.53 26.94 -4.40
C ASP A 235 -7.48 27.05 -5.53
#